data_17f7f299797dab0a58b1c166a2286115
#
_entry.id   17f7f299797dab0a58b1c166a2286115
#
_cell.length_a   1.000
_cell.length_b   1.000
_cell.length_c   1.000
_cell.angle_alpha   90.00
_cell.angle_beta   90.00
_cell.angle_gamma   90.00
#
_symmetry.space_group_name_H-M   'P 1'
#
loop_
_entity.id
_entity.type
_entity.pdbx_description
1 polymer ?
#
loop_
_entity_poly.entity_id
_entity_poly.type
_entity_poly.pdbx_seq_one_letter_code
_entity_poly.pdbx_strand_id
1 'polypeptide(L)'
;MSAYQLTRQETWALTTLFNLPIQQGSALGEWLGEKDTPSNQAIESWVPQAIETLDKKGYSTSNKGKRGLSLDLIESLMLSAVGQKHIFTTLRTNLEAVSTQFLLAGSGLVQYGYEQDQITLHSAQQLNEVLPNLLPDWLCIEPGEAASISMPQGAFLLFKQACLQRDISFILKADGSETFLQADLERSFVRDNGWLDVFHALGINGVKPVDKISIPAQLESLLTIGYLEKADPSQLQIGVAGTALAKSLSDPEQVSITIGFTSLHPERFCTSVFLVGANRLFRLDFVGGSIQITHLQSRLEALEWIRSLATAS
;
A
#
# COMPACT_ATOMS: atom_id res chain seq x y z
N MET A 1 -18.37 10.62 -5.65
CA MET A 1 -17.20 11.24 -6.30
C MET A 1 -17.39 11.19 -7.80
N SER A 2 -17.15 12.29 -8.49
CA SER A 2 -17.14 12.27 -9.95
C SER A 2 -15.83 11.67 -10.45
N ALA A 3 -15.91 10.86 -11.51
CA ALA A 3 -14.74 10.30 -12.17
C ALA A 3 -14.69 10.82 -13.60
N TYR A 4 -13.52 11.26 -14.03
CA TYR A 4 -13.26 11.83 -15.34
C TYR A 4 -12.32 10.92 -16.12
N GLN A 5 -12.80 10.35 -17.22
CA GLN A 5 -11.99 9.54 -18.11
C GLN A 5 -11.52 10.39 -19.30
N LEU A 6 -10.22 10.53 -19.42
CA LEU A 6 -9.58 11.35 -20.45
C LEU A 6 -8.67 10.50 -21.32
N THR A 7 -8.78 10.68 -22.64
CA THR A 7 -7.82 10.13 -23.60
C THR A 7 -6.53 10.96 -23.61
N ARG A 8 -5.45 10.45 -24.17
CA ARG A 8 -4.20 11.21 -24.33
C ARG A 8 -4.40 12.51 -25.11
N GLN A 9 -5.20 12.48 -26.17
CA GLN A 9 -5.50 13.68 -26.97
C GLN A 9 -6.27 14.74 -26.15
N GLU A 10 -7.30 14.32 -25.43
CA GLU A 10 -8.07 15.22 -24.53
C GLU A 10 -7.17 15.82 -23.46
N THR A 11 -6.28 15.01 -22.87
CA THR A 11 -5.37 15.49 -21.83
C THR A 11 -4.36 16.49 -22.36
N TRP A 12 -3.72 16.24 -23.53
CA TRP A 12 -2.84 17.20 -24.18
C TRP A 12 -3.56 18.50 -24.54
N ALA A 13 -4.78 18.39 -25.07
CA ALA A 13 -5.59 19.56 -25.41
C ALA A 13 -5.92 20.41 -24.17
N LEU A 14 -6.31 19.76 -23.06
CA LEU A 14 -6.64 20.45 -21.80
C LEU A 14 -5.42 21.08 -21.13
N THR A 15 -4.29 20.37 -21.09
CA THR A 15 -3.06 20.92 -20.49
C THR A 15 -2.56 22.14 -21.26
N THR A 16 -2.69 22.14 -22.57
CA THR A 16 -2.36 23.30 -23.41
C THR A 16 -3.37 24.43 -23.23
N LEU A 17 -4.68 24.13 -23.26
CA LEU A 17 -5.75 25.11 -23.09
C LEU A 17 -5.63 25.90 -21.78
N PHE A 18 -5.27 25.21 -20.69
CA PHE A 18 -5.12 25.80 -19.35
C PHE A 18 -3.67 26.21 -19.04
N ASN A 19 -2.75 26.06 -19.98
CA ASN A 19 -1.31 26.32 -19.80
C ASN A 19 -0.77 25.64 -18.52
N LEU A 20 -1.10 24.37 -18.32
CA LEU A 20 -0.69 23.62 -17.14
C LEU A 20 0.76 23.16 -17.26
N PRO A 21 1.62 23.47 -16.29
CA PRO A 21 2.98 22.94 -16.27
C PRO A 21 2.94 21.47 -15.89
N ILE A 22 3.27 20.58 -16.84
CA ILE A 22 3.41 19.16 -16.53
C ILE A 22 4.78 18.96 -15.92
N GLN A 23 4.80 18.58 -14.64
CA GLN A 23 6.05 18.29 -13.93
C GLN A 23 6.47 16.85 -14.11
N GLN A 24 7.77 16.62 -14.22
CA GLN A 24 8.35 15.28 -14.20
C GLN A 24 7.98 14.57 -12.89
N GLY A 25 7.55 13.30 -12.99
CA GLY A 25 7.09 12.52 -11.84
C GLY A 25 5.71 12.89 -11.31
N SER A 26 4.97 13.78 -12.00
CA SER A 26 3.55 13.91 -11.80
C SER A 26 2.79 12.79 -12.52
N ALA A 27 1.54 12.51 -12.12
CA ALA A 27 0.73 11.46 -12.75
C ALA A 27 0.56 11.71 -14.27
N LEU A 28 0.35 12.95 -14.68
CA LEU A 28 0.26 13.28 -16.10
C LEU A 28 1.61 13.19 -16.80
N GLY A 29 2.70 13.59 -16.13
CA GLY A 29 4.06 13.48 -16.69
C GLY A 29 4.47 12.03 -16.94
N GLU A 30 4.18 11.12 -16.03
CA GLU A 30 4.43 9.69 -16.20
C GLU A 30 3.58 9.07 -17.29
N TRP A 31 2.28 9.40 -17.34
CA TRP A 31 1.35 8.81 -18.29
C TRP A 31 1.52 9.33 -19.71
N LEU A 32 1.72 10.63 -19.89
CA LEU A 32 1.92 11.22 -21.20
C LEU A 32 3.28 10.86 -21.81
N GLY A 33 4.32 10.74 -20.97
CA GLY A 33 5.68 10.36 -21.36
C GLY A 33 6.39 11.44 -22.17
N GLU A 34 7.72 11.49 -22.08
CA GLU A 34 8.52 12.47 -22.84
C GLU A 34 8.66 12.11 -24.33
N LYS A 35 8.60 10.82 -24.66
CA LYS A 35 8.94 10.33 -26.01
C LYS A 35 7.87 10.60 -27.07
N ASP A 36 6.63 10.81 -26.67
CA ASP A 36 5.48 10.95 -27.57
C ASP A 36 4.85 12.34 -27.51
N THR A 37 5.63 13.37 -27.17
CA THR A 37 5.12 14.75 -27.10
C THR A 37 4.73 15.23 -28.51
N PRO A 38 3.43 15.47 -28.77
CA PRO A 38 2.97 15.94 -30.06
C PRO A 38 3.41 17.39 -30.33
N SER A 39 3.42 17.80 -31.56
CA SER A 39 3.71 19.21 -31.91
C SER A 39 2.60 20.13 -31.39
N ASN A 40 2.94 21.38 -31.06
CA ASN A 40 1.95 22.37 -30.61
C ASN A 40 0.81 22.56 -31.59
N GLN A 41 1.12 22.56 -32.92
CA GLN A 41 0.13 22.67 -33.93
C GLN A 41 -0.86 21.50 -33.96
N ALA A 42 -0.38 20.29 -33.71
CA ALA A 42 -1.25 19.12 -33.57
C ALA A 42 -2.15 19.24 -32.36
N ILE A 43 -1.61 19.63 -31.18
CA ILE A 43 -2.40 19.80 -29.95
C ILE A 43 -3.47 20.89 -30.13
N GLU A 44 -3.12 22.04 -30.70
CA GLU A 44 -4.06 23.12 -30.97
C GLU A 44 -5.24 22.68 -31.85
N SER A 45 -4.97 21.79 -32.80
CA SER A 45 -6.01 21.22 -33.67
C SER A 45 -6.97 20.29 -32.92
N TRP A 46 -6.54 19.69 -31.81
CA TRP A 46 -7.37 18.78 -30.99
C TRP A 46 -8.28 19.52 -30.01
N VAL A 47 -7.96 20.77 -29.63
CA VAL A 47 -8.70 21.51 -28.58
C VAL A 47 -10.20 21.60 -28.87
N PRO A 48 -10.68 22.00 -30.07
CA PRO A 48 -12.11 22.08 -30.36
C PRO A 48 -12.82 20.73 -30.21
N GLN A 49 -12.20 19.66 -30.74
CA GLN A 49 -12.75 18.31 -30.67
C GLN A 49 -12.78 17.78 -29.22
N ALA A 50 -11.74 18.05 -28.46
CA ALA A 50 -11.67 17.66 -27.03
C ALA A 50 -12.80 18.34 -26.24
N ILE A 51 -13.02 19.65 -26.42
CA ILE A 51 -14.10 20.36 -25.73
C ILE A 51 -15.46 19.76 -26.08
N GLU A 52 -15.72 19.48 -27.37
CA GLU A 52 -16.98 18.87 -27.80
C GLU A 52 -17.17 17.47 -27.20
N THR A 53 -16.12 16.68 -27.14
CA THR A 53 -16.18 15.33 -26.58
C THR A 53 -16.41 15.35 -25.06
N LEU A 54 -15.76 16.27 -24.35
CA LEU A 54 -15.93 16.44 -22.90
C LEU A 54 -17.32 16.98 -22.56
N ASP A 55 -17.91 17.83 -23.41
CA ASP A 55 -19.29 18.26 -23.27
C ASP A 55 -20.27 17.08 -23.43
N LYS A 56 -20.04 16.22 -24.43
CA LYS A 56 -20.82 14.98 -24.61
C LYS A 56 -20.68 14.00 -23.45
N LYS A 57 -19.52 13.95 -22.82
CA LYS A 57 -19.29 13.16 -21.59
C LYS A 57 -19.95 13.77 -20.35
N GLY A 58 -20.52 14.96 -20.45
CA GLY A 58 -21.14 15.64 -19.32
C GLY A 58 -20.15 16.32 -18.36
N TYR A 59 -18.90 16.56 -18.80
CA TYR A 59 -17.86 17.20 -17.98
C TYR A 59 -17.88 18.72 -18.05
N SER A 60 -18.88 19.27 -18.72
CA SER A 60 -19.14 20.71 -18.81
C SER A 60 -20.19 21.15 -17.81
N THR A 61 -20.03 22.38 -17.31
CA THR A 61 -21.01 23.05 -16.48
C THR A 61 -21.52 24.31 -17.16
N SER A 62 -22.77 24.68 -16.89
CA SER A 62 -23.35 25.94 -17.36
C SER A 62 -23.47 26.92 -16.19
N ASN A 63 -22.78 28.03 -16.26
CA ASN A 63 -22.93 29.13 -15.29
C ASN A 63 -23.32 30.42 -15.99
N LYS A 64 -24.47 30.99 -15.63
CA LYS A 64 -25.02 32.23 -16.21
C LYS A 64 -25.08 32.20 -17.74
N GLY A 65 -25.44 31.05 -18.33
CA GLY A 65 -25.56 30.92 -19.79
C GLY A 65 -24.23 30.74 -20.54
N LYS A 66 -23.12 30.73 -19.85
CA LYS A 66 -21.80 30.37 -20.42
C LYS A 66 -21.49 28.94 -20.09
N ARG A 67 -21.18 28.15 -21.12
CA ARG A 67 -20.65 26.76 -20.96
C ARG A 67 -19.16 26.83 -20.67
N GLY A 68 -18.72 26.02 -19.72
CA GLY A 68 -17.32 25.83 -19.37
C GLY A 68 -17.09 24.42 -18.84
N LEU A 69 -15.85 23.99 -18.75
CA LEU A 69 -15.53 22.73 -18.12
C LEU A 69 -15.77 22.78 -16.60
N SER A 70 -16.04 21.63 -16.01
CA SER A 70 -16.20 21.50 -14.56
C SER A 70 -14.94 21.99 -13.84
N LEU A 71 -15.13 22.81 -12.79
CA LEU A 71 -14.01 23.25 -11.95
C LEU A 71 -13.30 22.06 -11.29
N ASP A 72 -14.07 21.06 -10.86
CA ASP A 72 -13.51 19.82 -10.24
C ASP A 72 -12.60 19.07 -11.22
N LEU A 73 -12.95 19.03 -12.52
CA LEU A 73 -12.08 18.44 -13.54
C LEU A 73 -10.80 19.23 -13.69
N ILE A 74 -10.90 20.56 -13.76
CA ILE A 74 -9.73 21.44 -13.92
C ILE A 74 -8.80 21.30 -12.72
N GLU A 75 -9.34 21.29 -11.49
CA GLU A 75 -8.58 21.13 -10.27
C GLU A 75 -7.89 19.76 -10.20
N SER A 76 -8.61 18.68 -10.52
CA SER A 76 -8.04 17.34 -10.57
C SER A 76 -6.93 17.23 -11.60
N LEU A 77 -7.10 17.86 -12.77
CA LEU A 77 -6.08 17.91 -13.82
C LEU A 77 -4.85 18.71 -13.38
N MET A 78 -5.05 19.86 -12.73
CA MET A 78 -3.95 20.67 -12.17
C MET A 78 -3.13 19.88 -11.15
N LEU A 79 -3.79 19.27 -10.17
CA LEU A 79 -3.11 18.45 -9.16
C LEU A 79 -2.32 17.31 -9.81
N SER A 80 -2.90 16.67 -10.85
CA SER A 80 -2.28 15.57 -11.58
C SER A 80 -1.08 16.03 -12.43
N ALA A 81 -1.02 17.31 -12.81
CA ALA A 81 0.08 17.88 -13.58
C ALA A 81 1.27 18.31 -12.70
N VAL A 82 1.03 18.71 -11.45
CA VAL A 82 2.07 19.31 -10.58
C VAL A 82 2.43 18.47 -9.36
N GLY A 83 1.60 17.53 -8.96
CA GLY A 83 1.86 16.70 -7.79
C GLY A 83 3.06 15.78 -8.01
N GLN A 84 3.90 15.65 -7.01
CA GLN A 84 5.13 14.83 -7.04
C GLN A 84 5.19 13.80 -5.93
N LYS A 85 4.22 13.78 -5.03
CA LYS A 85 4.10 12.78 -3.98
C LYS A 85 2.99 11.80 -4.36
N HIS A 86 3.36 10.56 -4.58
CA HIS A 86 2.43 9.48 -4.85
C HIS A 86 2.16 8.71 -3.57
N ILE A 87 0.89 8.41 -3.34
CA ILE A 87 0.44 7.53 -2.27
C ILE A 87 -0.21 6.34 -2.96
N PHE A 88 0.25 5.15 -2.69
CA PHE A 88 -0.41 3.94 -3.13
C PHE A 88 -0.92 3.16 -1.92
N THR A 89 -2.10 2.60 -2.05
CA THR A 89 -2.69 1.75 -1.03
C THR A 89 -3.11 0.43 -1.66
N THR A 90 -2.93 -0.66 -0.94
CA THR A 90 -3.47 -1.95 -1.31
C THR A 90 -4.12 -2.58 -0.10
N LEU A 91 -5.44 -2.72 -0.15
CA LEU A 91 -6.22 -3.49 0.80
C LEU A 91 -6.27 -4.93 0.30
N ARG A 92 -5.82 -5.87 1.11
CA ARG A 92 -5.88 -7.30 0.80
C ARG A 92 -6.62 -8.04 1.91
N THR A 93 -7.61 -8.80 1.50
CA THR A 93 -8.29 -9.82 2.30
C THR A 93 -7.92 -11.21 1.77
N ASN A 94 -8.47 -12.25 2.35
CA ASN A 94 -8.31 -13.61 1.82
C ASN A 94 -9.01 -13.83 0.47
N LEU A 95 -9.97 -12.98 0.10
CA LEU A 95 -10.80 -13.11 -1.09
C LEU A 95 -10.37 -12.21 -2.24
N GLU A 96 -9.86 -11.01 -1.93
CA GLU A 96 -9.58 -9.98 -2.93
C GLU A 96 -8.42 -9.07 -2.52
N ALA A 97 -7.88 -8.37 -3.51
CA ALA A 97 -6.94 -7.28 -3.32
C ALA A 97 -7.40 -6.07 -4.15
N VAL A 98 -7.57 -4.93 -3.49
CA VAL A 98 -7.95 -3.67 -4.13
C VAL A 98 -6.81 -2.68 -3.96
N SER A 99 -6.30 -2.17 -5.07
CA SER A 99 -5.23 -1.16 -5.08
C SER A 99 -5.77 0.18 -5.55
N THR A 100 -5.32 1.24 -4.89
CA THR A 100 -5.69 2.62 -5.21
C THR A 100 -4.45 3.49 -5.22
N GLN A 101 -4.38 4.41 -6.18
CA GLN A 101 -3.27 5.36 -6.29
C GLN A 101 -3.79 6.77 -6.14
N PHE A 102 -3.04 7.57 -5.40
CA PHE A 102 -3.33 8.99 -5.19
C PHE A 102 -2.10 9.82 -5.48
N LEU A 103 -2.33 11.03 -5.92
CA LEU A 103 -1.32 12.05 -6.06
C LEU A 103 -1.62 13.19 -5.09
N LEU A 104 -0.59 13.58 -4.34
CA LEU A 104 -0.68 14.66 -3.35
C LEU A 104 0.08 15.89 -3.85
N ALA A 105 -0.60 17.04 -3.84
CA ALA A 105 0.00 18.36 -4.09
C ALA A 105 -0.47 19.35 -3.01
N GLY A 106 0.41 19.77 -2.13
CA GLY A 106 0.02 20.52 -0.94
C GLY A 106 -0.90 19.72 -0.03
N SER A 107 -2.12 20.21 0.22
CA SER A 107 -3.18 19.48 0.93
C SER A 107 -4.19 18.80 0.00
N GLY A 108 -4.11 19.05 -1.30
CA GLY A 108 -4.98 18.48 -2.33
C GLY A 108 -4.55 17.10 -2.74
N LEU A 109 -5.51 16.19 -2.84
CA LEU A 109 -5.31 14.79 -3.20
C LEU A 109 -6.22 14.44 -4.38
N VAL A 110 -5.68 13.77 -5.38
CA VAL A 110 -6.45 13.23 -6.49
C VAL A 110 -6.20 11.74 -6.62
N GLN A 111 -7.26 10.94 -6.63
CA GLN A 111 -7.17 9.54 -6.98
C GLN A 111 -7.07 9.42 -8.49
N TYR A 112 -6.16 8.58 -8.98
CA TYR A 112 -5.97 8.37 -10.40
C TYR A 112 -5.74 6.89 -10.73
N GLY A 113 -5.98 6.54 -11.98
CA GLY A 113 -5.69 5.22 -12.52
C GLY A 113 -5.40 5.30 -14.02
N TYR A 114 -4.61 4.37 -14.53
CA TYR A 114 -4.29 4.27 -15.95
C TYR A 114 -4.93 3.03 -16.55
N GLU A 115 -5.59 3.21 -17.68
CA GLU A 115 -5.90 2.16 -18.65
C GLU A 115 -5.17 2.51 -19.94
N GLN A 116 -4.98 1.56 -20.85
CA GLN A 116 -4.06 1.65 -22.01
C GLN A 116 -3.97 3.03 -22.66
N ASP A 117 -5.12 3.64 -23.00
CA ASP A 117 -5.20 4.92 -23.69
C ASP A 117 -5.98 5.99 -22.91
N GLN A 118 -6.30 5.73 -21.67
CA GLN A 118 -7.10 6.62 -20.83
C GLN A 118 -6.50 6.77 -19.43
N ILE A 119 -6.60 7.97 -18.90
CA ILE A 119 -6.42 8.24 -17.48
C ILE A 119 -7.79 8.51 -16.85
N THR A 120 -8.01 7.89 -15.71
CA THR A 120 -9.17 8.20 -14.86
C THR A 120 -8.70 9.07 -13.71
N LEU A 121 -9.32 10.24 -13.57
CA LEU A 121 -9.10 11.17 -12.45
C LEU A 121 -10.39 11.27 -11.65
N HIS A 122 -10.31 11.15 -10.34
CA HIS A 122 -11.44 11.44 -9.46
C HIS A 122 -11.40 12.90 -9.02
N SER A 123 -12.58 13.44 -8.61
CA SER A 123 -12.63 14.80 -8.07
C SER A 123 -11.59 15.00 -6.97
N ALA A 124 -10.91 16.14 -7.01
CA ALA A 124 -9.94 16.51 -6.00
C ALA A 124 -10.57 16.56 -4.59
N GLN A 125 -9.81 16.10 -3.60
CA GLN A 125 -10.22 16.03 -2.20
C GLN A 125 -9.14 16.58 -1.30
N GLN A 126 -9.50 16.90 -0.06
CA GLN A 126 -8.51 17.21 0.95
C GLN A 126 -7.97 15.90 1.58
N LEU A 127 -6.66 15.86 1.86
CA LEU A 127 -6.03 14.71 2.49
C LEU A 127 -6.77 14.27 3.77
N ASN A 128 -7.22 15.21 4.59
CA ASN A 128 -7.95 14.92 5.83
C ASN A 128 -9.32 14.26 5.62
N GLU A 129 -9.91 14.40 4.45
CA GLU A 129 -11.19 13.77 4.10
C GLU A 129 -11.00 12.33 3.63
N VAL A 130 -9.85 12.04 3.01
CA VAL A 130 -9.52 10.72 2.47
C VAL A 130 -8.87 9.83 3.51
N LEU A 131 -8.02 10.38 4.38
CA LEU A 131 -7.29 9.63 5.40
C LEU A 131 -8.15 8.63 6.18
N PRO A 132 -9.35 8.99 6.70
CA PRO A 132 -10.19 8.04 7.42
C PRO A 132 -10.56 6.80 6.58
N ASN A 133 -10.69 6.95 5.26
CA ASN A 133 -11.08 5.86 4.38
C ASN A 133 -9.93 4.91 4.01
N LEU A 134 -8.67 5.29 4.28
CA LEU A 134 -7.52 4.42 4.04
C LEU A 134 -7.46 3.25 5.03
N LEU A 135 -8.05 3.42 6.20
CA LEU A 135 -8.23 2.37 7.20
C LEU A 135 -9.73 2.22 7.48
N PRO A 136 -10.38 1.15 7.03
CA PRO A 136 -11.83 0.97 7.16
C PRO A 136 -12.35 1.11 8.60
N ASP A 137 -13.51 1.71 8.77
CA ASP A 137 -14.13 1.95 10.09
C ASP A 137 -14.60 0.68 10.79
N TRP A 138 -14.88 -0.37 10.01
CA TRP A 138 -15.32 -1.66 10.52
C TRP A 138 -14.20 -2.45 11.22
N LEU A 139 -12.94 -1.98 11.14
CA LEU A 139 -11.83 -2.61 11.86
C LEU A 139 -12.00 -2.39 13.37
N CYS A 140 -12.48 -3.41 14.06
CA CYS A 140 -12.48 -3.45 15.51
C CYS A 140 -11.06 -3.66 16.02
N ILE A 141 -10.54 -2.74 16.82
CA ILE A 141 -9.21 -2.81 17.41
C ILE A 141 -9.35 -2.75 18.91
N GLU A 142 -8.89 -3.79 19.58
CA GLU A 142 -8.79 -3.82 21.05
C GLU A 142 -7.44 -3.21 21.45
N PRO A 143 -7.43 -2.27 22.40
CA PRO A 143 -6.18 -1.76 22.97
C PRO A 143 -5.37 -2.93 23.59
N GLY A 144 -4.09 -2.97 23.27
CA GLY A 144 -3.16 -3.93 23.85
C GLY A 144 -1.99 -3.20 24.51
N GLU A 145 -0.97 -3.92 24.90
CA GLU A 145 0.27 -3.28 25.34
C GLU A 145 1.02 -2.73 24.14
N ALA A 146 1.42 -1.45 24.21
CA ALA A 146 2.27 -0.85 23.20
C ALA A 146 3.61 -1.59 23.17
N ALA A 147 3.91 -2.23 22.07
CA ALA A 147 5.16 -2.96 21.90
C ALA A 147 5.73 -2.67 20.52
N SER A 148 7.04 -2.49 20.45
CA SER A 148 7.75 -2.39 19.20
C SER A 148 8.96 -3.32 19.25
N ILE A 149 9.12 -4.11 18.19
CA ILE A 149 10.25 -5.02 18.05
C ILE A 149 10.82 -4.91 16.65
N SER A 150 12.13 -5.08 16.54
CA SER A 150 12.82 -5.19 15.25
C SER A 150 13.35 -6.59 15.08
N MET A 151 13.11 -7.19 13.91
CA MET A 151 13.68 -8.48 13.57
C MET A 151 14.12 -8.50 12.10
N PRO A 152 15.09 -9.39 11.73
CA PRO A 152 15.43 -9.62 10.33
C PRO A 152 14.22 -10.04 9.50
N GLN A 153 14.13 -9.63 8.24
CA GLN A 153 13.04 -10.04 7.35
C GLN A 153 12.90 -11.57 7.26
N GLY A 154 14.03 -12.30 7.21
CA GLY A 154 14.02 -13.76 7.22
C GLY A 154 13.42 -14.35 8.50
N ALA A 155 13.66 -13.73 9.66
CA ALA A 155 13.06 -14.15 10.92
C ALA A 155 11.54 -13.96 10.92
N PHE A 156 11.04 -12.82 10.40
CA PHE A 156 9.60 -12.60 10.25
C PHE A 156 8.95 -13.64 9.33
N LEU A 157 9.57 -13.96 8.18
CA LEU A 157 9.08 -15.00 7.27
C LEU A 157 9.04 -16.36 7.94
N LEU A 158 10.11 -16.71 8.69
CA LEU A 158 10.17 -17.97 9.43
C LEU A 158 9.12 -18.02 10.55
N PHE A 159 8.89 -16.90 11.25
CA PHE A 159 7.85 -16.80 12.26
C PHE A 159 6.44 -16.99 11.67
N LYS A 160 6.15 -16.37 10.53
CA LYS A 160 4.88 -16.58 9.82
C LYS A 160 4.67 -18.06 9.46
N GLN A 161 5.74 -18.72 8.97
CA GLN A 161 5.67 -20.14 8.66
C GLN A 161 5.47 -20.99 9.92
N ALA A 162 6.05 -20.59 11.05
CA ALA A 162 5.83 -21.24 12.34
C ALA A 162 4.36 -21.14 12.80
N CYS A 163 3.72 -19.99 12.59
CA CYS A 163 2.28 -19.83 12.85
C CYS A 163 1.45 -20.83 12.03
N LEU A 164 1.76 -20.99 10.73
CA LEU A 164 1.07 -21.97 9.89
C LEU A 164 1.32 -23.42 10.38
N GLN A 165 2.54 -23.76 10.79
CA GLN A 165 2.85 -25.09 11.32
C GLN A 165 2.12 -25.36 12.64
N ARG A 166 1.99 -24.36 13.52
CA ARG A 166 1.17 -24.45 14.73
C ARG A 166 -0.29 -24.76 14.39
N ASP A 167 -0.88 -24.02 13.44
CA ASP A 167 -2.28 -24.19 13.05
C ASP A 167 -2.52 -25.57 12.43
N ILE A 168 -1.62 -26.05 11.58
CA ILE A 168 -1.65 -27.41 11.04
C ILE A 168 -1.56 -28.45 12.18
N SER A 169 -0.64 -28.28 13.13
CA SER A 169 -0.48 -29.19 14.24
C SER A 169 -1.72 -29.24 15.12
N PHE A 170 -2.31 -28.09 15.43
CA PHE A 170 -3.55 -28.00 16.19
C PHE A 170 -4.71 -28.76 15.52
N ILE A 171 -4.84 -28.66 14.20
CA ILE A 171 -5.87 -29.36 13.43
C ILE A 171 -5.63 -30.85 13.37
N LEU A 172 -4.37 -31.28 13.19
CA LEU A 172 -4.05 -32.68 12.95
C LEU A 172 -3.86 -33.50 14.21
N LYS A 173 -3.52 -32.88 15.35
CA LYS A 173 -3.28 -33.58 16.61
C LYS A 173 -4.57 -33.70 17.44
N ALA A 174 -4.88 -34.90 17.85
CA ALA A 174 -6.08 -35.19 18.64
C ALA A 174 -6.09 -34.53 20.04
N ASP A 175 -4.92 -34.21 20.57
CA ASP A 175 -4.74 -33.54 21.87
C ASP A 175 -4.82 -32.00 21.79
N GLY A 176 -5.00 -31.44 20.59
CA GLY A 176 -5.03 -30.00 20.37
C GLY A 176 -3.69 -29.32 20.67
N SER A 177 -2.58 -30.04 20.62
CA SER A 177 -1.25 -29.49 20.87
C SER A 177 -0.83 -28.49 19.80
N GLU A 178 -0.40 -27.31 20.22
CA GLU A 178 0.10 -26.23 19.36
C GLU A 178 1.62 -26.37 19.06
N THR A 179 2.27 -27.43 19.56
CA THR A 179 3.70 -27.68 19.28
C THR A 179 3.90 -28.30 17.89
N PHE A 180 4.99 -27.98 17.24
CA PHE A 180 5.34 -28.48 15.90
C PHE A 180 6.82 -28.86 15.83
N LEU A 181 7.16 -29.76 14.90
CA LEU A 181 8.56 -30.19 14.73
C LEU A 181 9.39 -29.10 14.04
N GLN A 182 10.58 -28.84 14.56
CA GLN A 182 11.54 -27.91 13.93
C GLN A 182 11.85 -28.34 12.49
N ALA A 183 12.00 -29.63 12.23
CA ALA A 183 12.28 -30.18 10.89
C ALA A 183 11.14 -29.91 9.89
N ASP A 184 9.88 -29.87 10.35
CA ASP A 184 8.74 -29.55 9.50
C ASP A 184 8.71 -28.05 9.17
N LEU A 185 9.04 -27.20 10.14
CA LEU A 185 9.18 -25.76 9.91
C LEU A 185 10.28 -25.49 8.87
N GLU A 186 11.45 -26.08 9.02
CA GLU A 186 12.58 -25.92 8.09
C GLU A 186 12.23 -26.38 6.67
N ARG A 187 11.55 -27.53 6.56
CA ARG A 187 11.13 -28.09 5.27
C ARG A 187 10.07 -27.22 4.58
N SER A 188 9.10 -26.71 5.32
CA SER A 188 8.02 -25.90 4.77
C SER A 188 8.50 -24.51 4.39
N PHE A 189 9.44 -23.93 5.14
CA PHE A 189 10.02 -22.61 4.85
C PHE A 189 10.66 -22.54 3.46
N VAL A 190 11.28 -23.62 2.99
CA VAL A 190 11.90 -23.68 1.65
C VAL A 190 10.84 -23.78 0.54
N ARG A 191 9.65 -24.29 0.84
CA ARG A 191 8.64 -24.62 -0.18
C ARG A 191 7.62 -23.50 -0.43
N ASP A 192 7.26 -22.74 0.59
CA ASP A 192 6.16 -21.75 0.51
C ASP A 192 6.59 -20.41 1.11
N ASN A 193 6.77 -19.44 0.24
CA ASN A 193 7.18 -18.09 0.60
C ASN A 193 6.41 -17.00 -0.13
N GLY A 194 5.09 -17.12 -0.23
CA GLY A 194 4.24 -16.11 -0.87
C GLY A 194 4.39 -14.69 -0.32
N TRP A 195 4.93 -14.52 0.91
CA TRP A 195 5.28 -13.21 1.45
C TRP A 195 6.53 -12.60 0.84
N LEU A 196 7.45 -13.39 0.33
CA LEU A 196 8.58 -12.86 -0.45
C LEU A 196 8.07 -12.19 -1.74
N ASP A 197 7.11 -12.81 -2.40
CA ASP A 197 6.49 -12.22 -3.58
C ASP A 197 5.77 -10.90 -3.23
N VAL A 198 5.12 -10.84 -2.06
CA VAL A 198 4.53 -9.59 -1.54
C VAL A 198 5.62 -8.53 -1.32
N PHE A 199 6.74 -8.88 -0.69
CA PHE A 199 7.83 -7.93 -0.46
C PHE A 199 8.47 -7.46 -1.77
N HIS A 200 8.67 -8.35 -2.74
CA HIS A 200 9.15 -7.98 -4.07
C HIS A 200 8.15 -7.08 -4.81
N ALA A 201 6.86 -7.42 -4.77
CA ALA A 201 5.82 -6.61 -5.40
C ALA A 201 5.68 -5.21 -4.79
N LEU A 202 6.04 -5.06 -3.52
CA LEU A 202 6.07 -3.77 -2.81
C LEU A 202 7.35 -2.97 -3.08
N GLY A 203 8.27 -3.47 -3.90
CA GLY A 203 9.54 -2.80 -4.19
C GLY A 203 10.44 -2.64 -2.96
N ILE A 204 10.29 -3.50 -1.94
CA ILE A 204 11.08 -3.43 -0.71
C ILE A 204 12.52 -3.81 -1.04
N ASN A 205 13.42 -2.81 -0.97
CA ASN A 205 14.83 -3.00 -1.25
C ASN A 205 15.50 -3.91 -0.21
N GLY A 206 16.40 -4.78 -0.67
CA GLY A 206 17.20 -5.64 0.21
C GLY A 206 16.53 -6.95 0.63
N VAL A 207 15.37 -7.28 0.08
CA VAL A 207 14.75 -8.60 0.27
C VAL A 207 15.68 -9.67 -0.31
N LYS A 208 16.13 -10.58 0.54
CA LYS A 208 16.97 -11.68 0.10
C LYS A 208 16.12 -12.83 -0.43
N PRO A 209 16.52 -13.48 -1.53
CA PRO A 209 15.92 -14.74 -1.96
C PRO A 209 15.95 -15.78 -0.83
N VAL A 210 14.94 -16.65 -0.78
CA VAL A 210 14.77 -17.65 0.31
C VAL A 210 16.00 -18.55 0.45
N ASP A 211 16.61 -18.96 -0.66
CA ASP A 211 17.81 -19.78 -0.72
C ASP A 211 19.04 -19.14 -0.05
N LYS A 212 19.01 -17.81 0.14
CA LYS A 212 20.06 -17.03 0.82
C LYS A 212 19.75 -16.72 2.28
N ILE A 213 18.62 -17.19 2.80
CA ILE A 213 18.23 -16.99 4.19
C ILE A 213 18.75 -18.16 5.02
N SER A 214 19.62 -17.88 5.97
CA SER A 214 20.12 -18.89 6.92
C SER A 214 19.03 -19.21 7.95
N ILE A 215 18.32 -20.32 7.78
CA ILE A 215 17.25 -20.75 8.70
C ILE A 215 17.76 -20.86 10.14
N PRO A 216 18.93 -21.47 10.45
CA PRO A 216 19.42 -21.56 11.81
C PRO A 216 19.61 -20.18 12.48
N ALA A 217 20.17 -19.21 11.74
CA ALA A 217 20.35 -17.85 12.28
C ALA A 217 19.02 -17.13 12.54
N GLN A 218 18.03 -17.33 11.68
CA GLN A 218 16.69 -16.76 11.87
C GLN A 218 15.96 -17.42 13.05
N LEU A 219 16.08 -18.72 13.20
CA LEU A 219 15.52 -19.47 14.33
C LEU A 219 16.13 -19.02 15.65
N GLU A 220 17.46 -18.87 15.72
CA GLU A 220 18.16 -18.37 16.90
C GLU A 220 17.67 -16.95 17.26
N SER A 221 17.49 -16.07 16.27
CA SER A 221 16.92 -14.74 16.47
C SER A 221 15.54 -14.83 17.11
N LEU A 222 14.63 -15.65 16.59
CA LEU A 222 13.27 -15.81 17.11
C LEU A 222 13.22 -16.39 18.53
N LEU A 223 14.10 -17.34 18.82
CA LEU A 223 14.25 -17.91 20.17
C LEU A 223 14.77 -16.86 21.16
N THR A 224 15.74 -16.05 20.74
CA THR A 224 16.36 -15.01 21.58
C THR A 224 15.33 -13.93 21.99
N ILE A 225 14.48 -13.52 21.06
CA ILE A 225 13.45 -12.49 21.33
C ILE A 225 12.16 -13.05 21.91
N GLY A 226 12.09 -14.37 22.18
CA GLY A 226 10.93 -15.04 22.78
C GLY A 226 9.69 -15.15 21.88
N TYR A 227 9.87 -15.04 20.56
CA TYR A 227 8.78 -15.27 19.58
C TYR A 227 8.54 -16.75 19.32
N LEU A 228 9.60 -17.56 19.41
CA LEU A 228 9.52 -19.00 19.48
C LEU A 228 10.17 -19.50 20.76
N GLU A 229 9.72 -20.63 21.23
CA GLU A 229 10.27 -21.34 22.39
C GLU A 229 10.45 -22.82 22.06
N LYS A 230 11.42 -23.47 22.71
CA LYS A 230 11.59 -24.93 22.63
C LYS A 230 10.66 -25.58 23.66
N ALA A 231 9.69 -26.35 23.15
CA ALA A 231 8.87 -27.21 23.99
C ALA A 231 9.65 -28.48 24.42
N ASP A 232 10.49 -29.00 23.50
CA ASP A 232 11.49 -30.03 23.75
C ASP A 232 12.68 -29.87 22.76
N PRO A 233 13.73 -30.71 22.74
CA PRO A 233 14.86 -30.54 21.85
C PRO A 233 14.55 -30.55 20.35
N SER A 234 13.42 -31.14 19.94
CA SER A 234 12.98 -31.28 18.55
C SER A 234 11.71 -30.52 18.23
N GLN A 235 10.99 -30.03 19.25
CA GLN A 235 9.71 -29.35 19.10
C GLN A 235 9.79 -27.87 19.48
N LEU A 236 9.06 -27.08 18.72
CA LEU A 236 8.90 -25.66 18.92
C LEU A 236 7.44 -25.32 19.23
N GLN A 237 7.25 -24.18 19.88
CA GLN A 237 5.95 -23.55 20.09
C GLN A 237 6.08 -22.04 19.88
N ILE A 238 4.95 -21.37 19.70
CA ILE A 238 4.91 -19.91 19.70
C ILE A 238 5.19 -19.43 21.13
N GLY A 239 6.20 -18.61 21.28
CA GLY A 239 6.58 -18.01 22.56
C GLY A 239 5.63 -16.90 23.00
N VAL A 240 5.67 -16.55 24.26
CA VAL A 240 4.76 -15.56 24.86
C VAL A 240 4.83 -14.22 24.11
N ALA A 241 6.04 -13.74 23.77
CA ALA A 241 6.22 -12.48 23.06
C ALA A 241 5.62 -12.50 21.64
N GLY A 242 5.55 -13.67 20.99
CA GLY A 242 5.01 -13.85 19.65
C GLY A 242 3.50 -14.06 19.59
N THR A 243 2.85 -14.39 20.71
CA THR A 243 1.46 -14.86 20.73
C THR A 243 0.48 -13.87 20.10
N ALA A 244 0.63 -12.57 20.38
CA ALA A 244 -0.26 -11.54 19.84
C ALA A 244 -0.20 -11.45 18.32
N LEU A 245 1.02 -11.39 17.78
CA LEU A 245 1.25 -11.34 16.32
C LEU A 245 0.83 -12.65 15.65
N ALA A 246 1.12 -13.80 16.27
CA ALA A 246 0.71 -15.09 15.76
C ALA A 246 -0.80 -15.22 15.60
N LYS A 247 -1.58 -14.79 16.59
CA LYS A 247 -3.05 -14.78 16.51
C LYS A 247 -3.54 -13.93 15.34
N SER A 248 -2.93 -12.76 15.12
CA SER A 248 -3.31 -11.90 13.99
C SER A 248 -2.90 -12.47 12.64
N LEU A 249 -1.75 -13.15 12.54
CA LEU A 249 -1.30 -13.80 11.31
C LEU A 249 -2.11 -15.05 10.94
N SER A 250 -2.71 -15.70 11.92
CA SER A 250 -3.53 -16.92 11.74
C SER A 250 -5.03 -16.63 11.70
N ASP A 251 -5.43 -15.38 11.81
CA ASP A 251 -6.84 -15.01 11.74
C ASP A 251 -7.36 -15.25 10.31
N PRO A 252 -8.42 -16.05 10.11
CA PRO A 252 -9.03 -16.24 8.80
C PRO A 252 -9.63 -14.96 8.23
N GLU A 253 -9.98 -13.98 9.07
CA GLU A 253 -10.48 -12.67 8.68
C GLU A 253 -9.36 -11.61 8.60
N GLN A 254 -8.11 -12.05 8.58
CA GLN A 254 -6.97 -11.15 8.49
C GLN A 254 -7.07 -10.21 7.29
N VAL A 255 -6.82 -8.94 7.56
CA VAL A 255 -6.71 -7.88 6.54
C VAL A 255 -5.32 -7.30 6.59
N SER A 256 -4.70 -7.12 5.43
CA SER A 256 -3.48 -6.34 5.31
C SER A 256 -3.71 -5.12 4.44
N ILE A 257 -3.24 -3.98 4.93
CA ILE A 257 -3.34 -2.70 4.23
C ILE A 257 -1.92 -2.19 4.03
N THR A 258 -1.47 -2.22 2.79
CA THR A 258 -0.18 -1.65 2.42
C THR A 258 -0.38 -0.19 2.07
N ILE A 259 0.44 0.68 2.65
CA ILE A 259 0.46 2.11 2.32
C ILE A 259 1.89 2.48 2.00
N GLY A 260 2.11 2.97 0.79
CA GLY A 260 3.42 3.45 0.34
C GLY A 260 3.36 4.90 -0.10
N PHE A 261 4.47 5.59 0.12
CA PHE A 261 4.70 6.95 -0.30
C PHE A 261 5.94 7.00 -1.17
N THR A 262 5.84 7.66 -2.31
CA THR A 262 6.99 7.99 -3.13
C THR A 262 7.03 9.48 -3.39
N SER A 263 8.23 10.05 -3.42
CA SER A 263 8.47 11.42 -3.84
C SER A 263 9.75 11.47 -4.67
N LEU A 264 9.75 12.22 -5.76
CA LEU A 264 10.95 12.41 -6.58
C LEU A 264 11.85 13.55 -6.05
N HIS A 265 11.26 14.51 -5.38
CA HIS A 265 12.00 15.68 -4.89
C HIS A 265 11.62 16.04 -3.44
N PRO A 266 12.42 15.70 -2.44
CA PRO A 266 13.57 14.78 -2.49
C PRO A 266 13.12 13.33 -2.79
N GLU A 267 14.00 12.54 -3.39
CA GLU A 267 13.70 11.12 -3.66
C GLU A 267 13.53 10.38 -2.32
N ARG A 268 12.32 9.94 -2.09
CA ARG A 268 11.93 9.21 -0.89
C ARG A 268 10.99 8.09 -1.26
N PHE A 269 11.21 6.97 -0.64
CA PHE A 269 10.30 5.84 -0.69
C PHE A 269 10.10 5.30 0.73
N CYS A 270 8.85 5.17 1.14
CA CYS A 270 8.49 4.58 2.42
C CYS A 270 7.26 3.70 2.22
N THR A 271 7.31 2.50 2.75
CA THR A 271 6.18 1.56 2.72
C THR A 271 5.98 0.95 4.08
N SER A 272 4.73 0.92 4.53
CA SER A 272 4.32 0.21 5.72
C SER A 272 3.15 -0.70 5.40
N VAL A 273 3.11 -1.83 6.09
CA VAL A 273 1.98 -2.76 6.05
C VAL A 273 1.27 -2.70 7.40
N PHE A 274 -0.01 -2.39 7.37
CA PHE A 274 -0.89 -2.52 8.51
C PHE A 274 -1.55 -3.89 8.45
N LEU A 275 -1.31 -4.70 9.47
CA LEU A 275 -1.87 -6.02 9.62
C LEU A 275 -2.96 -5.96 10.68
N VAL A 276 -4.18 -6.30 10.32
CA VAL A 276 -5.32 -6.39 11.23
C VAL A 276 -5.80 -7.84 11.30
N GLY A 277 -5.89 -8.37 12.50
CA GLY A 277 -6.38 -9.71 12.77
C GLY A 277 -6.55 -9.91 14.27
N ALA A 278 -7.50 -10.76 14.66
CA ALA A 278 -7.83 -11.04 16.05
C ALA A 278 -8.02 -9.75 16.90
N ASN A 279 -8.71 -8.76 16.35
CA ASN A 279 -8.97 -7.44 16.94
C ASN A 279 -7.69 -6.63 17.27
N ARG A 280 -6.58 -6.88 16.61
CA ARG A 280 -5.30 -6.21 16.84
C ARG A 280 -4.79 -5.57 15.57
N LEU A 281 -4.05 -4.46 15.73
CA LEU A 281 -3.46 -3.70 14.65
C LEU A 281 -1.94 -3.66 14.82
N PHE A 282 -1.22 -4.20 13.87
CA PHE A 282 0.23 -4.11 13.79
C PHE A 282 0.64 -3.27 12.58
N ARG A 283 1.64 -2.42 12.78
CA ARG A 283 2.34 -1.75 11.69
C ARG A 283 3.69 -2.42 11.48
N LEU A 284 3.98 -2.77 10.24
CA LEU A 284 5.23 -3.37 9.82
C LEU A 284 5.95 -2.37 8.93
N ASP A 285 7.08 -1.84 9.40
CA ASP A 285 7.95 -0.93 8.66
C ASP A 285 9.20 -1.68 8.20
N PHE A 286 9.61 -1.44 6.96
CA PHE A 286 10.73 -2.12 6.33
C PHE A 286 11.95 -1.20 6.30
N VAL A 287 12.97 -1.52 7.09
CA VAL A 287 14.15 -0.68 7.24
C VAL A 287 15.42 -1.52 7.13
N GLY A 288 16.21 -1.30 6.08
CA GLY A 288 17.56 -1.86 5.97
C GLY A 288 17.68 -3.39 6.08
N GLY A 289 16.69 -4.16 5.59
CA GLY A 289 16.66 -5.62 5.67
C GLY A 289 16.08 -6.17 6.96
N SER A 290 15.56 -5.30 7.83
CA SER A 290 14.80 -5.63 9.04
C SER A 290 13.35 -5.18 8.90
N ILE A 291 12.48 -5.79 9.68
CA ILE A 291 11.09 -5.38 9.87
C ILE A 291 10.95 -4.87 11.30
N GLN A 292 10.50 -3.63 11.43
CA GLN A 292 10.05 -3.10 12.69
C GLN A 292 8.55 -3.34 12.81
N ILE A 293 8.15 -4.07 13.83
CA ILE A 293 6.77 -4.45 14.10
C ILE A 293 6.31 -3.64 15.30
N THR A 294 5.30 -2.80 15.11
CA THR A 294 4.72 -1.97 16.18
C THR A 294 3.27 -2.37 16.39
N HIS A 295 2.93 -2.76 17.62
CA HIS A 295 1.53 -2.97 18.02
C HIS A 295 0.90 -1.62 18.30
N LEU A 296 -0.06 -1.22 17.49
CA LEU A 296 -0.78 0.05 17.62
C LEU A 296 -1.98 -0.12 18.53
N GLN A 297 -2.25 0.91 19.33
CA GLN A 297 -3.30 0.89 20.35
C GLN A 297 -4.67 1.29 19.77
N SER A 298 -4.68 1.97 18.63
CA SER A 298 -5.89 2.47 18.01
C SER A 298 -5.72 2.71 16.52
N ARG A 299 -6.85 2.75 15.82
CA ARG A 299 -6.93 3.21 14.44
C ARG A 299 -6.44 4.66 14.29
N LEU A 300 -6.70 5.52 15.28
CA LEU A 300 -6.27 6.92 15.25
C LEU A 300 -4.75 7.04 15.19
N GLU A 301 -4.02 6.26 15.99
CA GLU A 301 -2.56 6.22 15.96
C GLU A 301 -2.01 5.86 14.58
N ALA A 302 -2.64 4.89 13.89
CA ALA A 302 -2.28 4.55 12.52
C ALA A 302 -2.54 5.71 11.54
N LEU A 303 -3.70 6.38 11.66
CA LEU A 303 -4.04 7.52 10.81
C LEU A 303 -3.11 8.72 11.03
N GLU A 304 -2.70 8.98 12.26
CA GLU A 304 -1.72 10.03 12.59
C GLU A 304 -0.36 9.72 11.99
N TRP A 305 0.06 8.47 12.03
CA TRP A 305 1.30 8.05 11.39
C TRP A 305 1.23 8.23 9.86
N ILE A 306 0.15 7.80 9.20
CA ILE A 306 -0.05 7.98 7.75
C ILE A 306 -0.02 9.49 7.41
N ARG A 307 -0.69 10.33 8.21
CA ARG A 307 -0.69 11.78 8.04
C ARG A 307 0.74 12.34 8.14
N SER A 308 1.52 11.89 9.12
CA SER A 308 2.89 12.35 9.31
C SER A 308 3.77 12.06 8.09
N LEU A 309 3.62 10.89 7.47
CA LEU A 309 4.34 10.55 6.25
C LEU A 309 3.89 11.39 5.04
N ALA A 310 2.58 11.59 4.88
CA ALA A 310 2.04 12.38 3.79
C ALA A 310 2.48 13.85 3.88
N THR A 311 2.65 14.39 5.09
CA THR A 311 3.01 15.79 5.34
C THR A 311 4.50 16.03 5.52
N ALA A 312 5.30 14.96 5.68
CA ALA A 312 6.76 15.08 5.76
C ALA A 312 7.32 15.70 4.47
N SER A 313 8.04 16.82 4.63
CA SER A 313 8.66 17.61 3.54
C SER A 313 9.97 17.00 3.09
#